data_ff0e76630676fb8ac1af804398c15ad1
#
_entry.id   ff0e76630676fb8ac1af804398c15ad1
#
_cell.length_a   1.000
_cell.length_b   1.000
_cell.length_c   1.000
_cell.angle_alpha   90.00
_cell.angle_beta   90.00
_cell.angle_gamma   90.00
#
_symmetry.space_group_name_H-M   'P 1'
#
loop_
_entity.id
_entity.type
_entity.pdbx_description
1 polymer ?
#
loop_
_entity_poly.entity_id
_entity_poly.type
_entity_poly.pdbx_seq_one_letter_code
_entity_poly.pdbx_strand_id
1 'polypeptide(L)'
;SADEQHAVLYQFQAFLNSLDFSTQILVQSRRLDIRPYLLVLENKMQEQTEPLLKVQTREYIGFIRSFTEQVSIMTKSFYVVVPYSAPVLGKGGGGISSLFPGGSKTGNQSQDDMLAFEESRTQLEQRVGVVQEGLSRTGIRSVQLGTEEVVELLYKTFNPGETTASIKF
;
A
#
# COMPACT_ATOMS: atom_id res chain seq x y z
N SER A 1 6.59 -12.15 25.58
CA SER A 1 5.85 -12.80 26.69
C SER A 1 4.36 -12.83 26.36
N ALA A 2 3.57 -13.65 27.05
CA ALA A 2 2.11 -13.67 26.88
C ALA A 2 1.48 -12.31 27.20
N ASP A 3 2.00 -11.64 28.21
CA ASP A 3 1.52 -10.32 28.63
C ASP A 3 1.76 -9.24 27.56
N GLU A 4 2.88 -9.28 26.86
CA GLU A 4 3.17 -8.38 25.73
C GLU A 4 2.20 -8.62 24.57
N GLN A 5 1.89 -9.88 24.27
CA GLN A 5 0.91 -10.21 23.23
C GLN A 5 -0.48 -9.67 23.60
N HIS A 6 -0.90 -9.84 24.84
CA HIS A 6 -2.17 -9.28 25.33
C HIS A 6 -2.18 -7.75 25.26
N ALA A 7 -1.09 -7.09 25.63
CA ALA A 7 -0.98 -5.64 25.55
C ALA A 7 -1.13 -5.14 24.11
N VAL A 8 -0.46 -5.78 23.12
CA VAL A 8 -0.57 -5.42 21.71
C VAL A 8 -2.01 -5.65 21.20
N LEU A 9 -2.64 -6.76 21.56
CA LEU A 9 -4.03 -7.03 21.19
C LEU A 9 -4.99 -5.98 21.73
N TYR A 10 -4.78 -5.56 22.99
CA TYR A 10 -5.60 -4.50 23.61
C TYR A 10 -5.44 -3.15 22.91
N GLN A 11 -4.20 -2.79 22.55
CA GLN A 11 -3.91 -1.58 21.79
C GLN A 11 -4.52 -1.63 20.39
N PHE A 12 -4.46 -2.78 19.73
CA PHE A 12 -5.07 -2.96 18.40
C PHE A 12 -6.60 -2.88 18.48
N GLN A 13 -7.21 -3.45 19.52
CA GLN A 13 -8.64 -3.32 19.75
C GLN A 13 -9.05 -1.87 20.01
N ALA A 14 -8.27 -1.12 20.80
CA ALA A 14 -8.49 0.30 21.03
C ALA A 14 -8.37 1.11 19.71
N PHE A 15 -7.40 0.77 18.85
CA PHE A 15 -7.28 1.35 17.52
C PHE A 15 -8.54 1.09 16.71
N LEU A 16 -9.02 -0.16 16.60
CA LEU A 16 -10.23 -0.48 15.83
C LEU A 16 -11.46 0.28 16.35
N ASN A 17 -11.59 0.41 17.67
CA ASN A 17 -12.69 1.14 18.28
C ASN A 17 -12.59 2.67 18.12
N SER A 18 -11.42 3.20 17.78
CA SER A 18 -11.23 4.64 17.51
C SER A 18 -11.61 5.05 16.09
N LEU A 19 -11.85 4.09 15.19
CA LEU A 19 -12.22 4.36 13.81
C LEU A 19 -13.72 4.69 13.72
N ASP A 20 -14.03 5.89 13.26
CA ASP A 20 -15.40 6.38 12.99
C ASP A 20 -15.80 6.22 11.51
N PHE A 21 -14.94 5.58 10.71
CA PHE A 21 -15.14 5.31 9.28
C PHE A 21 -14.75 3.86 8.94
N SER A 22 -15.31 3.36 7.84
CA SER A 22 -14.95 2.02 7.38
C SER A 22 -13.53 1.98 6.81
N THR A 23 -12.78 0.94 7.15
CA THR A 23 -11.46 0.64 6.58
C THR A 23 -11.44 -0.80 6.08
N GLN A 24 -10.59 -1.06 5.09
CA GLN A 24 -10.37 -2.41 4.60
C GLN A 24 -8.91 -2.81 4.88
N ILE A 25 -8.73 -3.97 5.50
CA ILE A 25 -7.40 -4.55 5.70
C ILE A 25 -7.22 -5.66 4.66
N LEU A 26 -6.24 -5.47 3.78
CA LEU A 26 -5.87 -6.44 2.75
C LEU A 26 -4.57 -7.13 3.17
N VAL A 27 -4.60 -8.46 3.21
CA VAL A 27 -3.43 -9.28 3.47
C VAL A 27 -3.09 -10.07 2.21
N GLN A 28 -1.91 -9.85 1.68
CA GLN A 28 -1.39 -10.61 0.54
C GLN A 28 -0.30 -11.56 1.01
N SER A 29 -0.42 -12.84 0.64
CA SER A 29 0.63 -13.84 0.82
C SER A 29 1.16 -14.24 -0.54
N ARG A 30 2.47 -14.05 -0.76
CA ARG A 30 3.14 -14.37 -2.03
C ARG A 30 4.41 -15.17 -1.79
N ARG A 31 4.80 -15.97 -2.77
CA ARG A 31 6.12 -16.60 -2.74
C ARG A 31 7.20 -15.53 -2.78
N LEU A 32 8.21 -15.68 -1.94
CA LEU A 32 9.37 -14.81 -1.94
C LEU A 32 10.12 -14.94 -3.26
N ASP A 33 10.29 -13.84 -3.98
CA ASP A 33 11.15 -13.78 -5.15
C ASP A 33 12.59 -13.51 -4.72
N ILE A 34 13.43 -14.53 -4.83
CA ILE A 34 14.85 -14.44 -4.48
C ILE A 34 15.73 -14.01 -5.65
N ARG A 35 15.21 -13.90 -6.87
CA ARG A 35 16.00 -13.56 -8.06
C ARG A 35 16.75 -12.24 -7.94
N PRO A 36 16.15 -11.14 -7.44
CA PRO A 36 16.89 -9.90 -7.23
C PRO A 36 18.07 -10.05 -6.27
N TYR A 37 17.88 -10.84 -5.20
CA TYR A 37 18.94 -11.12 -4.24
C TYR A 37 20.08 -11.94 -4.88
N LEU A 38 19.76 -12.97 -5.65
CA LEU A 38 20.76 -13.77 -6.36
C LEU A 38 21.54 -12.92 -7.37
N LEU A 39 20.91 -11.99 -8.10
CA LEU A 39 21.59 -11.06 -8.99
C LEU A 39 22.59 -10.17 -8.25
N VAL A 40 22.25 -9.67 -7.07
CA VAL A 40 23.17 -8.90 -6.24
C VAL A 40 24.37 -9.74 -5.82
N LEU A 41 24.16 -11.00 -5.41
CA LEU A 41 25.25 -11.91 -5.05
C LEU A 41 26.14 -12.26 -6.24
N GLU A 42 25.54 -12.51 -7.42
CA GLU A 42 26.28 -12.78 -8.64
C GLU A 42 27.16 -11.58 -9.05
N ASN A 43 26.63 -10.36 -8.99
CA ASN A 43 27.39 -9.14 -9.23
C ASN A 43 28.56 -8.99 -8.22
N LYS A 44 28.28 -9.19 -6.93
CA LYS A 44 29.31 -9.15 -5.88
C LYS A 44 30.38 -10.22 -6.07
N MET A 45 30.01 -11.41 -6.52
CA MET A 45 30.97 -12.47 -6.86
C MET A 45 31.89 -12.06 -8.01
N GLN A 46 31.39 -11.32 -9.00
CA GLN A 46 32.20 -10.80 -10.13
C GLN A 46 33.26 -9.79 -9.64
N GLU A 47 32.87 -8.90 -8.72
CA GLU A 47 33.73 -7.86 -8.17
C GLU A 47 34.85 -8.42 -7.25
N GLN A 48 34.70 -9.62 -6.71
CA GLN A 48 35.69 -10.23 -5.81
C GLN A 48 36.98 -10.56 -6.55
N THR A 49 38.10 -10.28 -5.91
CA THR A 49 39.44 -10.61 -6.43
C THR A 49 39.98 -11.92 -5.88
N GLU A 50 39.52 -12.30 -4.69
CA GLU A 50 40.00 -13.48 -3.97
C GLU A 50 39.35 -14.76 -4.53
N PRO A 51 40.12 -15.73 -5.05
CA PRO A 51 39.56 -16.93 -5.68
C PRO A 51 38.72 -17.79 -4.73
N LEU A 52 39.13 -17.90 -3.46
CA LEU A 52 38.45 -18.71 -2.46
C LEU A 52 37.06 -18.11 -2.14
N LEU A 53 36.98 -16.80 -2.01
CA LEU A 53 35.69 -16.11 -1.80
C LEU A 53 34.74 -16.27 -2.99
N LYS A 54 35.25 -16.30 -4.22
CA LYS A 54 34.45 -16.59 -5.40
C LYS A 54 33.81 -17.98 -5.33
N VAL A 55 34.59 -18.97 -4.93
CA VAL A 55 34.08 -20.35 -4.77
C VAL A 55 33.01 -20.40 -3.70
N GLN A 56 33.28 -19.82 -2.52
CA GLN A 56 32.32 -19.81 -1.41
C GLN A 56 31.01 -19.07 -1.81
N THR A 57 31.11 -17.94 -2.49
CA THR A 57 29.92 -17.20 -2.94
C THR A 57 29.11 -18.00 -3.96
N ARG A 58 29.79 -18.74 -4.86
CA ARG A 58 29.10 -19.60 -5.84
C ARG A 58 28.35 -20.74 -5.15
N GLU A 59 28.99 -21.41 -4.19
CA GLU A 59 28.36 -22.47 -3.41
C GLU A 59 27.16 -21.94 -2.61
N TYR A 60 27.30 -20.75 -2.02
CA TYR A 60 26.22 -20.11 -1.30
C TYR A 60 25.02 -19.76 -2.22
N ILE A 61 25.27 -19.23 -3.41
CA ILE A 61 24.22 -18.98 -4.42
C ILE A 61 23.50 -20.28 -4.78
N GLY A 62 24.24 -21.36 -5.01
CA GLY A 62 23.68 -22.70 -5.30
C GLY A 62 22.82 -23.21 -4.14
N PHE A 63 23.30 -23.06 -2.91
CA PHE A 63 22.55 -23.44 -1.71
C PHE A 63 21.24 -22.66 -1.58
N ILE A 64 21.29 -21.32 -1.68
CA ILE A 64 20.09 -20.48 -1.57
C ILE A 64 19.05 -20.84 -2.65
N ARG A 65 19.49 -21.11 -3.89
CA ARG A 65 18.61 -21.51 -4.99
C ARG A 65 17.92 -22.84 -4.67
N SER A 66 18.66 -23.86 -4.31
CA SER A 66 18.11 -25.19 -3.99
C SER A 66 17.21 -25.15 -2.75
N PHE A 67 17.61 -24.41 -1.71
CA PHE A 67 16.83 -24.26 -0.49
C PHE A 67 15.47 -23.61 -0.76
N THR A 68 15.44 -22.55 -1.58
CA THR A 68 14.20 -21.82 -1.88
C THR A 68 13.27 -22.62 -2.81
N GLU A 69 13.82 -23.49 -3.66
CA GLU A 69 13.03 -24.44 -4.46
C GLU A 69 12.35 -25.51 -3.59
N GLN A 70 13.05 -26.00 -2.56
CA GLN A 70 12.53 -27.02 -1.65
C GLN A 70 11.56 -26.44 -0.61
N VAL A 71 11.80 -25.22 -0.14
CA VAL A 71 10.99 -24.56 0.88
C VAL A 71 10.24 -23.39 0.25
N SER A 72 8.91 -23.55 0.12
CA SER A 72 8.05 -22.47 -0.36
C SER A 72 7.97 -21.35 0.69
N ILE A 73 8.94 -20.44 0.66
CA ILE A 73 8.95 -19.28 1.56
C ILE A 73 7.90 -18.28 1.09
N MET A 74 6.98 -17.91 1.99
CA MET A 74 5.91 -16.96 1.73
C MET A 74 6.18 -15.64 2.44
N THR A 75 6.08 -14.55 1.71
CA THR A 75 6.09 -13.19 2.26
C THR A 75 4.67 -12.68 2.40
N LYS A 76 4.34 -12.11 3.55
CA LYS A 76 3.04 -11.47 3.80
C LYS A 76 3.21 -9.96 3.78
N SER A 77 2.37 -9.31 2.99
CA SER A 77 2.25 -7.85 2.95
C SER A 77 0.86 -7.44 3.42
N PHE A 78 0.81 -6.39 4.23
CA PHE A 78 -0.42 -5.87 4.81
C PHE A 78 -0.66 -4.47 4.27
N TYR A 79 -1.89 -4.22 3.84
CA TYR A 79 -2.31 -2.92 3.34
C TYR A 79 -3.60 -2.50 4.04
N VAL A 80 -3.69 -1.23 4.37
CA VAL A 80 -4.92 -0.63 4.89
C VAL A 80 -5.45 0.33 3.84
N VAL A 81 -6.69 0.10 3.40
CA VAL A 81 -7.38 0.96 2.44
C VAL A 81 -8.34 1.85 3.22
N VAL A 82 -8.17 3.15 3.09
CA VAL A 82 -8.99 4.18 3.72
C VAL A 82 -9.87 4.82 2.64
N PRO A 83 -11.16 4.47 2.55
CA PRO A 83 -12.06 5.07 1.57
C PRO A 83 -12.52 6.45 2.03
N TYR A 84 -12.75 7.31 1.06
CA TYR A 84 -13.48 8.55 1.25
C TYR A 84 -14.51 8.72 0.13
N SER A 85 -15.74 8.99 0.51
CA SER A 85 -16.79 9.40 -0.40
C SER A 85 -17.28 10.76 0.07
N ALA A 86 -17.21 11.76 -0.78
CA ALA A 86 -17.84 13.03 -0.49
C ALA A 86 -19.35 12.81 -0.27
N PRO A 87 -19.96 13.39 0.75
CA PRO A 87 -21.38 13.30 0.94
C PRO A 87 -22.09 13.88 -0.31
N VAL A 88 -22.96 13.10 -0.90
CA VAL A 88 -23.76 13.49 -2.09
C VAL A 88 -24.85 14.51 -1.69
N LEU A 89 -24.57 15.36 -0.70
CA LEU A 89 -25.48 16.37 -0.24
C LEU A 89 -25.35 17.60 -1.17
N GLY A 90 -26.07 17.60 -2.26
CA GLY A 90 -26.22 18.84 -3.01
C GLY A 90 -26.31 18.81 -4.53
N LYS A 91 -26.04 17.70 -5.21
CA LYS A 91 -26.36 17.64 -6.67
C LYS A 91 -27.75 17.12 -6.97
N GLY A 92 -28.58 16.83 -5.96
CA GLY A 92 -29.96 16.32 -6.06
C GLY A 92 -31.05 17.34 -5.68
N GLY A 93 -30.72 18.61 -5.69
CA GLY A 93 -31.73 19.67 -5.57
C GLY A 93 -32.51 19.90 -6.86
N GLY A 94 -33.02 18.83 -7.46
CA GLY A 94 -34.00 18.86 -8.53
C GLY A 94 -35.41 19.16 -8.01
N GLY A 95 -35.57 20.27 -7.31
CA GLY A 95 -36.87 20.74 -6.86
C GLY A 95 -37.00 22.24 -7.15
N ILE A 96 -37.78 22.60 -8.11
CA ILE A 96 -38.37 23.94 -8.39
C ILE A 96 -37.46 24.93 -9.16
N SER A 97 -36.10 24.82 -9.12
CA SER A 97 -35.28 25.78 -9.86
C SER A 97 -35.10 25.45 -11.36
N SER A 98 -35.57 24.30 -11.82
CA SER A 98 -35.58 23.96 -13.26
C SER A 98 -36.74 24.61 -14.05
N LEU A 99 -37.62 25.33 -13.38
CA LEU A 99 -38.79 26.01 -13.99
C LEU A 99 -38.48 27.46 -14.43
N PHE A 100 -37.25 27.97 -14.14
CA PHE A 100 -36.85 29.30 -14.63
C PHE A 100 -35.71 29.16 -15.66
N PRO A 101 -36.00 29.26 -16.99
CA PRO A 101 -34.99 29.29 -18.03
C PRO A 101 -34.40 30.70 -18.09
N GLY A 102 -33.32 30.98 -17.34
CA GLY A 102 -32.71 32.30 -17.37
C GLY A 102 -31.63 32.49 -16.31
N GLY A 103 -30.51 31.78 -16.39
CA GLY A 103 -29.36 32.01 -15.55
C GLY A 103 -28.15 31.30 -16.10
N SER A 104 -27.35 31.99 -16.89
CA SER A 104 -26.04 31.53 -17.36
C SER A 104 -25.10 31.26 -16.18
N LYS A 105 -24.99 29.98 -15.76
CA LYS A 105 -23.98 29.49 -14.81
C LYS A 105 -22.79 28.91 -15.55
N THR A 106 -22.00 29.71 -16.23
CA THR A 106 -20.84 29.22 -16.98
C THR A 106 -19.49 29.67 -16.36
N GLY A 107 -19.48 30.32 -15.20
CA GLY A 107 -18.26 30.91 -14.64
C GLY A 107 -17.65 30.29 -13.39
N ASN A 108 -18.43 29.60 -12.54
CA ASN A 108 -17.94 29.17 -11.22
C ASN A 108 -17.86 27.67 -10.99
N GLN A 109 -18.33 26.85 -11.92
CA GLN A 109 -18.43 25.41 -11.71
C GLN A 109 -17.05 24.74 -11.51
N SER A 110 -16.03 25.22 -12.22
CA SER A 110 -14.65 24.69 -12.10
C SER A 110 -13.99 25.07 -10.77
N GLN A 111 -14.30 26.23 -10.22
CA GLN A 111 -13.77 26.65 -8.91
C GLN A 111 -14.45 25.90 -7.77
N ASP A 112 -15.75 25.72 -7.84
CA ASP A 112 -16.51 24.96 -6.83
C ASP A 112 -16.11 23.49 -6.83
N ASP A 113 -15.87 22.88 -8.00
CA ASP A 113 -15.39 21.51 -8.12
C ASP A 113 -13.95 21.35 -7.57
N MET A 114 -13.07 22.34 -7.76
CA MET A 114 -11.72 22.33 -7.17
C MET A 114 -11.74 22.47 -5.65
N LEU A 115 -12.56 23.35 -5.11
CA LEU A 115 -12.71 23.51 -3.67
C LEU A 115 -13.25 22.24 -3.02
N ALA A 116 -14.27 21.62 -3.62
CA ALA A 116 -14.82 20.36 -3.15
C ALA A 116 -13.81 19.20 -3.20
N PHE A 117 -12.94 19.20 -4.21
CA PHE A 117 -11.85 18.23 -4.30
C PHE A 117 -10.81 18.44 -3.18
N GLU A 118 -10.36 19.67 -2.96
CA GLU A 118 -9.38 19.99 -1.90
C GLU A 118 -9.95 19.68 -0.49
N GLU A 119 -11.22 19.96 -0.26
CA GLU A 119 -11.87 19.57 0.98
C GLU A 119 -11.91 18.05 1.16
N SER A 120 -12.27 17.32 0.11
CA SER A 120 -12.32 15.85 0.11
C SER A 120 -10.93 15.24 0.36
N ARG A 121 -9.89 15.84 -0.23
CA ARG A 121 -8.51 15.47 -0.03
C ARG A 121 -8.07 15.68 1.42
N THR A 122 -8.37 16.84 1.98
CA THR A 122 -8.03 17.14 3.38
C THR A 122 -8.69 16.17 4.34
N GLN A 123 -9.96 15.84 4.12
CA GLN A 123 -10.70 14.86 4.93
C GLN A 123 -10.08 13.47 4.81
N LEU A 124 -9.68 13.06 3.62
CA LEU A 124 -9.01 11.78 3.40
C LEU A 124 -7.65 11.74 4.12
N GLU A 125 -6.85 12.81 4.01
CA GLU A 125 -5.55 12.91 4.67
C GLU A 125 -5.68 12.84 6.20
N GLN A 126 -6.72 13.46 6.79
CA GLN A 126 -7.02 13.33 8.22
C GLN A 126 -7.32 11.88 8.62
N ARG A 127 -8.15 11.16 7.83
CA ARG A 127 -8.45 9.75 8.09
C ARG A 127 -7.19 8.88 8.01
N VAL A 128 -6.35 9.11 7.02
CA VAL A 128 -5.06 8.42 6.88
C VAL A 128 -4.19 8.68 8.10
N GLY A 129 -4.13 9.93 8.58
CA GLY A 129 -3.40 10.30 9.80
C GLY A 129 -3.88 9.55 11.04
N VAL A 130 -5.20 9.43 11.24
CA VAL A 130 -5.79 8.66 12.35
C VAL A 130 -5.37 7.19 12.30
N VAL A 131 -5.40 6.58 11.09
CA VAL A 131 -4.98 5.19 10.91
C VAL A 131 -3.49 5.02 11.20
N GLN A 132 -2.64 5.91 10.68
CA GLN A 132 -1.19 5.85 10.90
C GLN A 132 -0.82 6.01 12.38
N GLU A 133 -1.44 6.96 13.07
CA GLU A 133 -1.23 7.17 14.50
C GLU A 133 -1.70 5.97 15.33
N GLY A 134 -2.88 5.45 15.03
CA GLY A 134 -3.41 4.27 15.70
C GLY A 134 -2.53 3.03 15.54
N LEU A 135 -2.05 2.75 14.32
CA LEU A 135 -1.12 1.65 14.06
C LEU A 135 0.24 1.88 14.74
N SER A 136 0.74 3.10 14.76
CA SER A 136 2.00 3.44 15.42
C SER A 136 1.97 3.15 16.92
N ARG A 137 0.84 3.37 17.58
CA ARG A 137 0.64 3.03 19.00
C ARG A 137 0.73 1.53 19.27
N THR A 138 0.37 0.70 18.29
CA THR A 138 0.54 -0.76 18.37
C THR A 138 1.95 -1.24 18.00
N GLY A 139 2.88 -0.31 17.75
CA GLY A 139 4.25 -0.61 17.30
C GLY A 139 4.40 -0.92 15.82
N ILE A 140 3.33 -0.77 15.02
CA ILE A 140 3.35 -1.02 13.58
C ILE A 140 3.66 0.29 12.85
N ARG A 141 4.73 0.28 12.06
CA ARG A 141 5.04 1.38 11.15
C ARG A 141 4.30 1.21 9.84
N SER A 142 3.62 2.26 9.40
CA SER A 142 2.91 2.33 8.13
C SER A 142 3.41 3.49 7.28
N VAL A 143 3.39 3.31 5.98
CA VAL A 143 3.79 4.31 4.98
C VAL A 143 2.67 4.39 3.95
N GLN A 144 2.31 5.60 3.56
CA GLN A 144 1.37 5.81 2.48
C GLN A 144 2.04 5.47 1.14
N LEU A 145 1.34 4.71 0.31
CA LEU A 145 1.81 4.38 -1.04
C LEU A 145 1.63 5.58 -1.97
N GLY A 146 2.65 5.89 -2.75
CA GLY A 146 2.56 6.83 -3.86
C GLY A 146 1.91 6.20 -5.10
N THR A 147 1.78 6.97 -6.15
CA THR A 147 1.12 6.53 -7.39
C THR A 147 1.83 5.32 -8.01
N GLU A 148 3.16 5.35 -8.05
CA GLU A 148 3.97 4.27 -8.63
C GLU A 148 3.81 2.97 -7.86
N GLU A 149 3.87 3.02 -6.52
CA GLU A 149 3.70 1.86 -5.66
C GLU A 149 2.28 1.27 -5.75
N VAL A 150 1.26 2.13 -5.90
CA VAL A 150 -0.13 1.66 -6.08
C VAL A 150 -0.28 0.96 -7.43
N VAL A 151 0.29 1.52 -8.51
CA VAL A 151 0.27 0.89 -9.84
C VAL A 151 1.00 -0.46 -9.80
N GLU A 152 2.17 -0.52 -9.16
CA GLU A 152 2.92 -1.77 -8.99
C GLU A 152 2.14 -2.81 -8.18
N LEU A 153 1.49 -2.38 -7.08
CA LEU A 153 0.65 -3.25 -6.26
C LEU A 153 -0.50 -3.86 -7.07
N LEU A 154 -1.23 -3.02 -7.83
CA LEU A 154 -2.34 -3.47 -8.66
C LEU A 154 -1.85 -4.39 -9.78
N TYR A 155 -0.76 -4.02 -10.47
CA TYR A 155 -0.18 -4.85 -11.50
C TYR A 155 0.18 -6.24 -10.96
N LYS A 156 0.91 -6.32 -9.85
CA LYS A 156 1.27 -7.58 -9.20
C LYS A 156 0.06 -8.36 -8.70
N THR A 157 -1.03 -7.67 -8.37
CA THR A 157 -2.26 -8.33 -7.88
C THR A 157 -3.01 -9.00 -9.03
N PHE A 158 -3.08 -8.35 -10.18
CA PHE A 158 -3.79 -8.87 -11.35
C PHE A 158 -2.94 -9.80 -12.23
N ASN A 159 -1.60 -9.79 -12.08
CA ASN A 159 -0.69 -10.64 -12.85
C ASN A 159 0.11 -11.57 -11.92
N PRO A 160 -0.55 -12.56 -11.28
CA PRO A 160 0.14 -13.51 -10.42
C PRO A 160 1.09 -14.38 -11.27
N GLY A 161 2.38 -14.30 -11.01
CA GLY A 161 3.42 -15.05 -11.74
C GLY A 161 4.41 -14.17 -12.49
N GLU A 162 4.07 -12.94 -12.84
CA GLU A 162 5.01 -11.96 -13.34
C GLU A 162 5.70 -11.24 -12.19
N THR A 163 6.87 -11.72 -11.82
CA THR A 163 7.63 -11.21 -10.66
C THR A 163 8.60 -10.10 -11.03
N THR A 164 8.76 -9.74 -12.31
CA THR A 164 9.93 -8.95 -12.74
C THR A 164 9.62 -7.72 -13.61
N ALA A 165 8.38 -7.38 -13.84
CA ALA A 165 8.10 -6.12 -14.53
C ALA A 165 8.16 -4.96 -13.52
N SER A 166 9.35 -4.42 -13.31
CA SER A 166 9.47 -3.01 -12.97
C SER A 166 8.88 -2.26 -14.17
N ILE A 167 7.70 -1.69 -13.99
CA ILE A 167 7.08 -0.86 -15.02
C ILE A 167 8.02 0.33 -15.19
N LYS A 168 8.81 0.34 -16.26
CA LYS A 168 9.55 1.52 -16.67
C LYS A 168 8.54 2.43 -17.37
N PHE A 169 8.20 3.54 -16.71
CA PHE A 169 7.52 4.67 -17.33
C PHE A 169 8.48 5.47 -18.18
#